data_a5e99b86a69bee61b4b69e5f1f28c1e8
#
_entry.id   a5e99b86a69bee61b4b69e5f1f28c1e8
#
_cell.length_a   1.000
_cell.length_b   1.000
_cell.length_c   1.000
_cell.angle_alpha   90.00
_cell.angle_beta   90.00
_cell.angle_gamma   90.00
#
_symmetry.space_group_name_H-M   'P 1'
#
loop_
_entity.id
_entity.type
_entity.pdbx_description
1 polymer ?
#
loop_
_entity_poly.entity_id
_entity_poly.type
_entity_poly.pdbx_seq_one_letter_code
_entity_poly.pdbx_strand_id
1 'polypeptide(L)'
;VRDAEGRAVGVVKLATDITAQRAQQADFEGKIAAIHRVQAVIEFDLTGRILDANTNFLNTFGYARDEVVGQHHRMFCQPEFAASSEYADLWARLGRGEFFSGRYRRLSKAGQEIWLQASYNPILDVTGKPYKVVKFAVDITHDMTSAAETKGKIDAISLSQAVIEFDMEGNVQTANPNFLRTMGYTLAEIRGKHHSMFCEPGLVQ
;
A
#
# COMPACT_ATOMS: atom_id res chain seq x y z
N VAL A 1 2.63 -50.05 -34.23
CA VAL A 1 3.30 -50.39 -35.50
C VAL A 1 2.50 -51.50 -36.15
N ARG A 2 2.29 -51.40 -37.47
CA ARG A 2 1.59 -52.45 -38.27
C ARG A 2 2.55 -53.00 -39.32
N ASP A 3 2.40 -54.27 -39.67
CA ASP A 3 3.10 -54.89 -40.79
C ASP A 3 2.52 -54.46 -42.17
N ALA A 4 3.11 -55.02 -43.27
CA ALA A 4 2.68 -54.69 -44.60
C ALA A 4 1.24 -55.17 -44.90
N GLU A 5 0.74 -56.16 -44.14
CA GLU A 5 -0.61 -56.71 -44.21
C GLU A 5 -1.60 -56.00 -43.27
N GLY A 6 -1.17 -54.95 -42.60
CA GLY A 6 -2.01 -54.13 -41.70
C GLY A 6 -2.21 -54.67 -40.28
N ARG A 7 -1.59 -55.83 -39.93
CA ARG A 7 -1.71 -56.43 -38.60
C ARG A 7 -0.85 -55.72 -37.57
N ALA A 8 -1.35 -55.56 -36.34
CA ALA A 8 -0.61 -54.94 -35.26
C ALA A 8 0.56 -55.84 -34.83
N VAL A 9 1.81 -55.42 -35.03
CA VAL A 9 3.04 -56.15 -34.68
C VAL A 9 3.81 -55.54 -33.51
N GLY A 10 3.35 -54.37 -33.02
CA GLY A 10 3.96 -53.75 -31.87
C GLY A 10 3.23 -52.45 -31.45
N VAL A 11 3.48 -52.03 -30.21
CA VAL A 11 3.01 -50.77 -29.67
C VAL A 11 4.23 -49.92 -29.29
N VAL A 12 4.27 -48.68 -29.74
CA VAL A 12 5.27 -47.71 -29.32
C VAL A 12 4.59 -46.76 -28.34
N LYS A 13 5.14 -46.65 -27.15
CA LYS A 13 4.73 -45.66 -26.16
C LYS A 13 5.80 -44.55 -26.10
N LEU A 14 5.37 -43.34 -26.37
CA LEU A 14 6.19 -42.15 -26.15
C LEU A 14 5.77 -41.52 -24.79
N ALA A 15 6.73 -41.17 -23.97
CA ALA A 15 6.49 -40.50 -22.74
C ALA A 15 7.53 -39.39 -22.56
N THR A 16 7.08 -38.25 -22.04
CA THR A 16 7.94 -37.12 -21.65
C THR A 16 7.89 -36.99 -20.15
N ASP A 17 9.06 -36.92 -19.52
CA ASP A 17 9.12 -36.58 -18.09
C ASP A 17 8.82 -35.10 -17.91
N ILE A 18 7.74 -34.80 -17.21
CA ILE A 18 7.29 -33.43 -16.88
C ILE A 18 7.40 -33.10 -15.40
N THR A 19 8.17 -33.91 -14.63
CA THR A 19 8.29 -33.78 -13.16
C THR A 19 8.85 -32.42 -12.79
N ALA A 20 9.95 -32.01 -13.42
CA ALA A 20 10.58 -30.72 -13.16
C ALA A 20 9.65 -29.54 -13.52
N GLN A 21 8.94 -29.63 -14.65
CA GLN A 21 7.98 -28.60 -15.08
C GLN A 21 6.82 -28.47 -14.08
N ARG A 22 6.27 -29.60 -13.61
CA ARG A 22 5.20 -29.60 -12.60
C ARG A 22 5.66 -29.04 -11.26
N ALA A 23 6.89 -29.38 -10.82
CA ALA A 23 7.46 -28.84 -9.59
C ALA A 23 7.61 -27.32 -9.67
N GLN A 24 8.11 -26.80 -10.78
CA GLN A 24 8.25 -25.36 -11.00
C GLN A 24 6.87 -24.64 -11.02
N GLN A 25 5.88 -25.25 -11.68
CA GLN A 25 4.52 -24.72 -11.72
C GLN A 25 3.90 -24.68 -10.31
N ALA A 26 4.04 -25.74 -9.52
CA ALA A 26 3.52 -25.81 -8.16
C ALA A 26 4.19 -24.78 -7.22
N ASP A 27 5.50 -24.56 -7.36
CA ASP A 27 6.22 -23.52 -6.61
C ASP A 27 5.71 -22.12 -6.97
N PHE A 28 5.51 -21.84 -8.26
CA PHE A 28 4.96 -20.56 -8.71
C PHE A 28 3.54 -20.33 -8.19
N GLU A 29 2.66 -21.32 -8.30
CA GLU A 29 1.28 -21.26 -7.79
C GLU A 29 1.27 -21.06 -6.27
N GLY A 30 2.17 -21.73 -5.53
CA GLY A 30 2.33 -21.58 -4.10
C GLY A 30 2.74 -20.15 -3.70
N LYS A 31 3.66 -19.53 -4.43
CA LYS A 31 4.09 -18.13 -4.21
C LYS A 31 2.94 -17.16 -4.45
N ILE A 32 2.18 -17.32 -5.54
CA ILE A 32 1.02 -16.49 -5.83
C ILE A 32 -0.06 -16.66 -4.74
N ALA A 33 -0.35 -17.90 -4.32
CA ALA A 33 -1.31 -18.15 -3.25
C ALA A 33 -0.88 -17.51 -1.91
N ALA A 34 0.42 -17.49 -1.60
CA ALA A 34 0.93 -16.83 -0.41
C ALA A 34 0.71 -15.30 -0.45
N ILE A 35 0.94 -14.66 -1.60
CA ILE A 35 0.67 -13.22 -1.78
C ILE A 35 -0.83 -12.94 -1.63
N HIS A 36 -1.69 -13.74 -2.26
CA HIS A 36 -3.15 -13.58 -2.21
C HIS A 36 -3.75 -13.77 -0.81
N ARG A 37 -3.05 -14.46 0.12
CA ARG A 37 -3.49 -14.60 1.52
C ARG A 37 -3.41 -13.31 2.30
N VAL A 38 -2.40 -12.49 2.04
CA VAL A 38 -2.09 -11.32 2.89
C VAL A 38 -2.39 -9.99 2.22
N GLN A 39 -2.41 -9.94 0.89
CA GLN A 39 -2.63 -8.70 0.15
C GLN A 39 -3.99 -8.65 -0.53
N ALA A 40 -4.56 -7.46 -0.60
CA ALA A 40 -5.64 -7.16 -1.51
C ALA A 40 -5.10 -7.11 -2.94
N VAL A 41 -5.65 -7.94 -3.83
CA VAL A 41 -5.20 -8.07 -5.21
C VAL A 41 -6.38 -7.84 -6.15
N ILE A 42 -6.17 -7.02 -7.17
CA ILE A 42 -7.14 -6.76 -8.23
C ILE A 42 -6.44 -6.63 -9.58
N GLU A 43 -7.05 -7.17 -10.61
CA GLU A 43 -6.54 -7.18 -11.98
C GLU A 43 -7.37 -6.30 -12.90
N PHE A 44 -6.72 -5.65 -13.84
CA PHE A 44 -7.34 -4.78 -14.82
C PHE A 44 -6.82 -5.07 -16.22
N ASP A 45 -7.62 -4.76 -17.22
CA ASP A 45 -7.10 -4.55 -18.57
C ASP A 45 -6.34 -3.20 -18.64
N LEU A 46 -5.73 -2.90 -19.77
CA LEU A 46 -4.95 -1.67 -19.96
C LEU A 46 -5.81 -0.39 -20.00
N THR A 47 -7.13 -0.54 -20.10
CA THR A 47 -8.08 0.59 -20.04
C THR A 47 -8.58 0.87 -18.62
N GLY A 48 -8.24 0.02 -17.64
CA GLY A 48 -8.69 0.14 -16.26
C GLY A 48 -10.00 -0.58 -15.95
N ARG A 49 -10.50 -1.44 -16.86
CA ARG A 49 -11.63 -2.33 -16.58
C ARG A 49 -11.17 -3.49 -15.72
N ILE A 50 -11.93 -3.81 -14.70
CA ILE A 50 -11.62 -4.86 -13.71
C ILE A 50 -11.85 -6.23 -14.35
N LEU A 51 -10.82 -7.07 -14.33
CA LEU A 51 -10.84 -8.45 -14.81
C LEU A 51 -11.14 -9.43 -13.68
N ASP A 52 -10.52 -9.23 -12.52
CA ASP A 52 -10.71 -10.04 -11.32
C ASP A 52 -10.29 -9.31 -10.05
N ALA A 53 -10.77 -9.78 -8.87
CA ALA A 53 -10.37 -9.30 -7.56
C ALA A 53 -10.41 -10.45 -6.54
N ASN A 54 -9.42 -10.52 -5.64
CA ASN A 54 -9.40 -11.52 -4.59
C ASN A 54 -10.32 -11.14 -3.41
N THR A 55 -10.56 -12.10 -2.52
CA THR A 55 -11.44 -11.94 -1.36
C THR A 55 -10.96 -10.80 -0.43
N ASN A 56 -9.64 -10.63 -0.26
CA ASN A 56 -9.11 -9.55 0.57
C ASN A 56 -9.49 -8.18 0.01
N PHE A 57 -9.35 -7.98 -1.32
CA PHE A 57 -9.77 -6.75 -1.96
C PHE A 57 -11.27 -6.50 -1.81
N LEU A 58 -12.09 -7.52 -2.08
CA LEU A 58 -13.54 -7.44 -1.98
C LEU A 58 -14.00 -7.08 -0.56
N ASN A 59 -13.41 -7.72 0.45
CA ASN A 59 -13.73 -7.45 1.85
C ASN A 59 -13.31 -6.03 2.27
N THR A 60 -12.10 -5.58 1.88
CA THR A 60 -11.61 -4.23 2.19
C THR A 60 -12.54 -3.15 1.62
N PHE A 61 -13.07 -3.35 0.43
CA PHE A 61 -13.93 -2.36 -0.23
C PHE A 61 -15.42 -2.57 -0.01
N GLY A 62 -15.84 -3.72 0.53
CA GLY A 62 -17.25 -4.03 0.82
C GLY A 62 -18.08 -4.38 -0.41
N TYR A 63 -17.47 -4.91 -1.47
CA TYR A 63 -18.13 -5.32 -2.70
C TYR A 63 -18.18 -6.84 -2.85
N ALA A 64 -19.22 -7.33 -3.54
CA ALA A 64 -19.23 -8.68 -4.09
C ALA A 64 -18.46 -8.71 -5.43
N ARG A 65 -17.96 -9.90 -5.83
CA ARG A 65 -17.15 -10.06 -7.04
C ARG A 65 -17.89 -9.65 -8.32
N ASP A 66 -19.15 -10.01 -8.42
CA ASP A 66 -20.04 -9.70 -9.56
C ASP A 66 -20.40 -8.21 -9.68
N GLU A 67 -20.26 -7.46 -8.58
CA GLU A 67 -20.45 -6.00 -8.58
C GLU A 67 -19.24 -5.25 -9.14
N VAL A 68 -18.04 -5.85 -9.12
CA VAL A 68 -16.80 -5.16 -9.53
C VAL A 68 -16.26 -5.66 -10.86
N VAL A 69 -16.35 -6.96 -11.18
CA VAL A 69 -15.84 -7.50 -12.43
C VAL A 69 -16.56 -6.88 -13.62
N GLY A 70 -15.77 -6.41 -14.59
CA GLY A 70 -16.29 -5.67 -15.74
C GLY A 70 -16.54 -4.17 -15.51
N GLN A 71 -16.54 -3.71 -14.25
CA GLN A 71 -16.58 -2.27 -13.93
C GLN A 71 -15.22 -1.62 -14.15
N HIS A 72 -15.15 -0.31 -14.01
CA HIS A 72 -13.91 0.43 -14.21
C HIS A 72 -13.31 0.86 -12.85
N HIS A 73 -11.98 0.82 -12.73
CA HIS A 73 -11.20 1.23 -11.54
C HIS A 73 -11.66 2.56 -10.92
N ARG A 74 -12.17 3.50 -11.75
CA ARG A 74 -12.66 4.80 -11.28
C ARG A 74 -13.75 4.72 -10.20
N MET A 75 -14.47 3.60 -10.10
CA MET A 75 -15.51 3.39 -9.08
C MET A 75 -14.97 3.45 -7.65
N PHE A 76 -13.67 3.20 -7.46
CA PHE A 76 -12.99 3.29 -6.17
C PHE A 76 -12.32 4.65 -5.94
N CYS A 77 -12.37 5.55 -6.91
CA CYS A 77 -11.71 6.84 -6.86
C CYS A 77 -12.68 7.95 -6.47
N GLN A 78 -12.15 9.02 -5.88
CA GLN A 78 -12.89 10.24 -5.73
C GLN A 78 -13.24 10.81 -7.11
N PRO A 79 -14.44 11.38 -7.32
CA PRO A 79 -14.90 11.86 -8.62
C PRO A 79 -13.94 12.86 -9.27
N GLU A 80 -13.36 13.77 -8.48
CA GLU A 80 -12.42 14.79 -8.94
C GLU A 80 -11.14 14.17 -9.50
N PHE A 81 -10.60 13.16 -8.81
CA PHE A 81 -9.41 12.43 -9.28
C PHE A 81 -9.75 11.59 -10.52
N ALA A 82 -10.90 10.91 -10.53
CA ALA A 82 -11.34 10.09 -11.66
C ALA A 82 -11.55 10.88 -12.95
N ALA A 83 -11.85 12.19 -12.84
CA ALA A 83 -12.00 13.11 -13.96
C ALA A 83 -10.71 13.86 -14.33
N SER A 84 -9.62 13.69 -13.58
CA SER A 84 -8.38 14.44 -13.77
C SER A 84 -7.54 13.91 -14.94
N SER A 85 -6.67 14.77 -15.48
CA SER A 85 -5.64 14.36 -16.45
C SER A 85 -4.62 13.40 -15.83
N GLU A 86 -4.35 13.52 -14.53
CA GLU A 86 -3.46 12.63 -13.79
C GLU A 86 -3.96 11.18 -13.82
N TYR A 87 -5.30 11.00 -13.69
CA TYR A 87 -5.91 9.67 -13.79
C TYR A 87 -5.79 9.08 -15.20
N ALA A 88 -5.98 9.90 -16.23
CA ALA A 88 -5.80 9.45 -17.62
C ALA A 88 -4.33 9.09 -17.92
N ASP A 89 -3.38 9.93 -17.43
CA ASP A 89 -1.94 9.68 -17.57
C ASP A 89 -1.49 8.39 -16.85
N LEU A 90 -2.04 8.12 -15.67
CA LEU A 90 -1.78 6.86 -14.96
C LEU A 90 -2.01 5.64 -15.87
N TRP A 91 -3.17 5.53 -16.50
CA TRP A 91 -3.49 4.39 -17.37
C TRP A 91 -2.66 4.39 -18.66
N ALA A 92 -2.40 5.56 -19.24
CA ALA A 92 -1.53 5.68 -20.40
C ALA A 92 -0.10 5.19 -20.13
N ARG A 93 0.46 5.51 -18.96
CA ARG A 93 1.79 5.08 -18.53
C ARG A 93 1.84 3.60 -18.18
N LEU A 94 0.82 3.07 -17.49
CA LEU A 94 0.68 1.63 -17.27
C LEU A 94 0.64 0.85 -18.58
N GLY A 95 -0.07 1.37 -19.59
CA GLY A 95 -0.10 0.81 -20.94
C GLY A 95 1.25 0.82 -21.67
N ARG A 96 2.19 1.66 -21.26
CA ARG A 96 3.60 1.66 -21.74
C ARG A 96 4.51 0.74 -20.92
N GLY A 97 4.00 0.07 -19.88
CA GLY A 97 4.78 -0.83 -19.03
C GLY A 97 5.41 -0.15 -17.81
N GLU A 98 5.09 1.11 -17.54
CA GLU A 98 5.57 1.78 -16.32
C GLU A 98 4.79 1.27 -15.10
N PHE A 99 5.50 0.95 -14.01
CA PHE A 99 4.85 0.58 -12.75
C PHE A 99 4.74 1.79 -11.80
N PHE A 100 3.79 1.74 -10.87
CA PHE A 100 3.61 2.76 -9.84
C PHE A 100 3.52 2.15 -8.46
N SER A 101 4.08 2.82 -7.47
CA SER A 101 3.93 2.47 -6.06
C SER A 101 3.75 3.74 -5.24
N GLY A 102 2.85 3.67 -4.24
CA GLY A 102 2.58 4.83 -3.39
C GLY A 102 1.41 4.61 -2.44
N ARG A 103 1.01 5.69 -1.78
CA ARG A 103 -0.19 5.74 -0.95
C ARG A 103 -1.33 6.35 -1.73
N TYR A 104 -2.46 5.68 -1.68
CA TYR A 104 -3.64 6.07 -2.45
C TYR A 104 -4.87 6.12 -1.56
N ARG A 105 -5.62 7.22 -1.65
CA ARG A 105 -6.93 7.35 -1.03
C ARG A 105 -8.00 6.83 -1.99
N ARG A 106 -8.85 5.95 -1.50
CA ARG A 106 -9.92 5.30 -2.27
C ARG A 106 -11.23 5.33 -1.48
N LEU A 107 -12.33 5.01 -2.15
CA LEU A 107 -13.67 4.95 -1.56
C LEU A 107 -14.19 3.52 -1.56
N SER A 108 -14.70 3.08 -0.42
CA SER A 108 -15.44 1.82 -0.27
C SER A 108 -16.84 1.94 -0.87
N LYS A 109 -17.57 0.82 -0.95
CA LYS A 109 -18.99 0.77 -1.33
C LYS A 109 -19.88 1.64 -0.43
N ALA A 110 -19.54 1.73 0.86
CA ALA A 110 -20.24 2.58 1.84
C ALA A 110 -19.84 4.07 1.76
N GLY A 111 -18.98 4.46 0.81
CA GLY A 111 -18.47 5.82 0.70
C GLY A 111 -17.39 6.19 1.72
N GLN A 112 -16.89 5.23 2.50
CA GLN A 112 -15.83 5.46 3.47
C GLN A 112 -14.48 5.59 2.78
N GLU A 113 -13.63 6.47 3.28
CA GLU A 113 -12.26 6.61 2.81
C GLU A 113 -11.40 5.44 3.29
N ILE A 114 -10.67 4.85 2.37
CA ILE A 114 -9.69 3.77 2.60
C ILE A 114 -8.33 4.26 2.12
N TRP A 115 -7.33 4.18 2.97
CA TRP A 115 -5.94 4.44 2.63
C TRP A 115 -5.22 3.15 2.31
N LEU A 116 -4.64 3.10 1.12
CA LEU A 116 -3.90 1.93 0.63
C LEU A 116 -2.43 2.28 0.42
N GLN A 117 -1.54 1.45 0.92
CA GLN A 117 -0.19 1.33 0.36
C GLN A 117 -0.29 0.33 -0.79
N ALA A 118 -0.06 0.77 -2.03
CA ALA A 118 -0.31 -0.08 -3.19
C ALA A 118 0.72 0.10 -4.31
N SER A 119 0.84 -0.94 -5.14
CA SER A 119 1.57 -0.89 -6.40
C SER A 119 0.70 -1.37 -7.56
N TYR A 120 0.85 -0.72 -8.73
CA TYR A 120 0.25 -1.11 -10.00
C TYR A 120 1.36 -1.64 -10.91
N ASN A 121 1.23 -2.89 -11.33
CA ASN A 121 2.29 -3.63 -12.02
C ASN A 121 1.74 -4.13 -13.36
N PRO A 122 2.20 -3.57 -14.49
CA PRO A 122 1.90 -4.11 -15.81
C PRO A 122 2.47 -5.52 -15.96
N ILE A 123 1.67 -6.44 -16.47
CA ILE A 123 2.09 -7.80 -16.81
C ILE A 123 2.32 -7.84 -18.32
N LEU A 124 3.50 -8.33 -18.69
CA LEU A 124 3.94 -8.39 -20.07
C LEU A 124 3.64 -9.76 -20.67
N ASP A 125 3.30 -9.80 -21.94
CA ASP A 125 3.21 -11.01 -22.73
C ASP A 125 4.59 -11.53 -23.15
N VAL A 126 4.63 -12.63 -23.89
CA VAL A 126 5.86 -13.26 -24.38
C VAL A 126 6.65 -12.37 -25.36
N THR A 127 6.05 -11.32 -25.89
CA THR A 127 6.69 -10.34 -26.79
C THR A 127 7.21 -9.10 -26.03
N GLY A 128 7.00 -9.04 -24.70
CA GLY A 128 7.39 -7.91 -23.85
C GLY A 128 6.37 -6.76 -23.86
N LYS A 129 5.16 -6.96 -24.38
CA LYS A 129 4.11 -5.93 -24.37
C LYS A 129 3.18 -6.11 -23.18
N PRO A 130 2.80 -5.00 -22.49
CA PRO A 130 1.78 -5.06 -21.46
C PRO A 130 0.45 -5.56 -22.03
N TYR A 131 -0.25 -6.46 -21.28
CA TYR A 131 -1.58 -6.93 -21.66
C TYR A 131 -2.60 -6.84 -20.52
N LYS A 132 -2.15 -6.73 -19.27
CA LYS A 132 -2.97 -6.45 -18.10
C LYS A 132 -2.17 -5.74 -17.01
N VAL A 133 -2.87 -5.21 -16.01
CA VAL A 133 -2.26 -4.61 -14.80
C VAL A 133 -2.72 -5.38 -13.58
N VAL A 134 -1.79 -5.76 -12.71
CA VAL A 134 -2.09 -6.33 -11.39
C VAL A 134 -1.76 -5.30 -10.32
N LYS A 135 -2.73 -4.98 -9.47
CA LYS A 135 -2.54 -4.12 -8.31
C LYS A 135 -2.47 -4.98 -7.06
N PHE A 136 -1.41 -4.77 -6.29
CA PHE A 136 -1.27 -5.26 -4.92
C PHE A 136 -1.48 -4.11 -3.96
N ALA A 137 -2.22 -4.34 -2.87
CA ALA A 137 -2.51 -3.31 -1.89
C ALA A 137 -2.58 -3.86 -0.46
N VAL A 138 -2.19 -3.01 0.49
CA VAL A 138 -2.39 -3.20 1.93
C VAL A 138 -3.21 -2.04 2.44
N ASP A 139 -4.24 -2.32 3.22
CA ASP A 139 -5.02 -1.29 3.91
C ASP A 139 -4.21 -0.72 5.07
N ILE A 140 -3.95 0.59 5.03
CA ILE A 140 -3.23 1.35 6.05
C ILE A 140 -4.12 2.40 6.71
N THR A 141 -5.45 2.27 6.59
CA THR A 141 -6.41 3.25 7.11
C THR A 141 -6.28 3.41 8.62
N HIS A 142 -6.16 2.31 9.35
CA HIS A 142 -5.97 2.32 10.80
C HIS A 142 -4.69 3.06 11.20
N ASP A 143 -3.58 2.80 10.53
CA ASP A 143 -2.29 3.44 10.83
C ASP A 143 -2.36 4.95 10.59
N MET A 144 -2.99 5.36 9.47
CA MET A 144 -3.17 6.77 9.11
C MET A 144 -4.08 7.51 10.10
N THR A 145 -5.18 6.88 10.53
CA THR A 145 -6.11 7.49 11.50
C THR A 145 -5.50 7.56 12.89
N SER A 146 -4.83 6.51 13.36
CA SER A 146 -4.15 6.48 14.66
C SER A 146 -3.03 7.51 14.74
N ALA A 147 -2.25 7.69 13.68
CA ALA A 147 -1.23 8.72 13.61
C ALA A 147 -1.83 10.14 13.67
N ALA A 148 -2.94 10.37 12.95
CA ALA A 148 -3.65 11.65 12.98
C ALA A 148 -4.25 11.95 14.36
N GLU A 149 -4.87 10.96 15.01
CA GLU A 149 -5.41 11.10 16.37
C GLU A 149 -4.31 11.41 17.40
N THR A 150 -3.18 10.68 17.32
CA THR A 150 -2.04 10.91 18.22
C THR A 150 -1.50 12.32 18.05
N LYS A 151 -1.32 12.76 16.81
CA LYS A 151 -0.90 14.12 16.52
C LYS A 151 -1.90 15.15 17.05
N GLY A 152 -3.20 14.94 16.82
CA GLY A 152 -4.25 15.83 17.33
C GLY A 152 -4.26 15.94 18.85
N LYS A 153 -4.03 14.83 19.57
CA LYS A 153 -3.91 14.84 21.05
C LYS A 153 -2.69 15.63 21.51
N ILE A 154 -1.53 15.44 20.87
CA ILE A 154 -0.31 16.21 21.18
C ILE A 154 -0.52 17.69 20.89
N ASP A 155 -1.11 18.05 19.77
CA ASP A 155 -1.40 19.44 19.40
C ASP A 155 -2.36 20.09 20.41
N ALA A 156 -3.41 19.36 20.85
CA ALA A 156 -4.35 19.84 21.88
C ALA A 156 -3.68 20.07 23.25
N ILE A 157 -2.80 19.15 23.67
CA ILE A 157 -2.00 19.31 24.91
C ILE A 157 -1.09 20.54 24.76
N SER A 158 -0.42 20.67 23.64
CA SER A 158 0.49 21.80 23.38
C SER A 158 -0.22 23.16 23.35
N LEU A 159 -1.51 23.20 22.98
CA LEU A 159 -2.31 24.41 23.02
C LEU A 159 -2.74 24.81 24.44
N SER A 160 -2.99 23.83 25.32
CA SER A 160 -3.54 24.05 26.66
C SER A 160 -2.51 24.06 27.77
N GLN A 161 -1.35 23.44 27.58
CA GLN A 161 -0.32 23.27 28.61
C GLN A 161 1.02 23.87 28.17
N ALA A 162 1.84 24.22 29.18
CA ALA A 162 3.26 24.57 28.99
C ALA A 162 4.04 23.25 28.78
N VAL A 163 4.63 23.06 27.59
CA VAL A 163 5.39 21.87 27.23
C VAL A 163 6.83 22.25 26.88
N ILE A 164 7.78 21.49 27.40
CA ILE A 164 9.20 21.59 27.07
C ILE A 164 9.77 20.17 26.89
N GLU A 165 10.66 20.00 25.94
CA GLU A 165 11.33 18.75 25.64
C GLU A 165 12.82 18.86 25.90
N PHE A 166 13.40 17.80 26.48
CA PHE A 166 14.81 17.67 26.81
C PHE A 166 15.41 16.45 26.11
N ASP A 167 16.73 16.47 25.89
CA ASP A 167 17.48 15.26 25.63
C ASP A 167 17.70 14.45 26.92
N MET A 168 18.35 13.29 26.80
CA MET A 168 18.61 12.40 27.95
C MET A 168 19.61 12.99 28.95
N GLU A 169 20.37 13.98 28.57
CA GLU A 169 21.31 14.73 29.39
C GLU A 169 20.63 15.92 30.06
N GLY A 170 19.33 16.19 29.77
CA GLY A 170 18.56 17.27 30.36
C GLY A 170 18.72 18.62 29.66
N ASN A 171 19.28 18.67 28.45
CA ASN A 171 19.37 19.89 27.69
C ASN A 171 18.09 20.16 26.90
N VAL A 172 17.63 21.38 26.85
CA VAL A 172 16.41 21.80 26.15
C VAL A 172 16.55 21.59 24.65
N GLN A 173 15.65 20.79 24.08
CA GLN A 173 15.52 20.62 22.63
C GLN A 173 14.52 21.59 22.02
N THR A 174 13.31 21.66 22.60
CA THR A 174 12.26 22.57 22.15
C THR A 174 11.31 22.91 23.30
N ALA A 175 10.51 23.95 23.13
CA ALA A 175 9.45 24.34 24.05
C ALA A 175 8.31 25.01 23.28
N ASN A 176 7.07 24.80 23.74
CA ASN A 176 5.91 25.40 23.11
C ASN A 176 5.72 26.86 23.50
N PRO A 177 4.91 27.64 22.77
CA PRO A 177 4.67 29.06 23.09
C PRO A 177 4.13 29.30 24.51
N ASN A 178 3.36 28.34 25.06
CA ASN A 178 2.82 28.49 26.43
C ASN A 178 3.95 28.43 27.47
N PHE A 179 4.89 27.48 27.34
CA PHE A 179 6.04 27.40 28.23
C PHE A 179 6.90 28.68 28.13
N LEU A 180 7.23 29.06 26.89
CA LEU A 180 8.06 30.25 26.65
C LEU A 180 7.44 31.52 27.26
N ARG A 181 6.13 31.70 27.07
CA ARG A 181 5.40 32.84 27.63
C ARG A 181 5.31 32.79 29.15
N THR A 182 5.07 31.62 29.74
CA THR A 182 4.98 31.45 31.21
C THR A 182 6.33 31.70 31.89
N MET A 183 7.41 31.24 31.29
CA MET A 183 8.76 31.35 31.85
C MET A 183 9.48 32.66 31.46
N GLY A 184 8.92 33.40 30.48
CA GLY A 184 9.48 34.70 30.04
C GLY A 184 10.74 34.56 29.16
N TYR A 185 10.93 33.42 28.48
CA TYR A 185 12.10 33.17 27.61
C TYR A 185 11.68 33.05 26.16
N THR A 186 12.62 33.28 25.27
CA THR A 186 12.54 32.83 23.86
C THR A 186 13.20 31.48 23.71
N LEU A 187 12.81 30.72 22.65
CA LEU A 187 13.41 29.43 22.40
C LEU A 187 14.92 29.52 22.15
N ALA A 188 15.39 30.58 21.51
CA ALA A 188 16.80 30.82 21.25
C ALA A 188 17.64 30.95 22.52
N GLU A 189 17.06 31.50 23.57
CA GLU A 189 17.74 31.72 24.88
C GLU A 189 17.89 30.42 25.66
N ILE A 190 16.99 29.46 25.51
CA ILE A 190 16.96 28.22 26.32
C ILE A 190 17.44 26.99 25.58
N ARG A 191 17.37 26.95 24.25
CA ARG A 191 17.74 25.78 23.45
C ARG A 191 19.19 25.39 23.67
N GLY A 192 19.43 24.08 23.94
CA GLY A 192 20.76 23.55 24.25
C GLY A 192 21.27 23.84 25.65
N LYS A 193 20.52 24.57 26.47
CA LYS A 193 20.87 24.77 27.89
C LYS A 193 20.23 23.68 28.74
N HIS A 194 20.90 23.34 29.84
CA HIS A 194 20.44 22.33 30.77
C HIS A 194 19.22 22.81 31.56
N HIS A 195 18.26 21.92 31.86
CA HIS A 195 16.99 22.22 32.55
C HIS A 195 17.20 22.89 33.93
N SER A 196 18.36 22.68 34.55
CA SER A 196 18.70 23.31 35.85
C SER A 196 18.60 24.85 35.84
N MET A 197 18.62 25.47 34.64
CA MET A 197 18.41 26.94 34.53
C MET A 197 17.03 27.39 35.02
N PHE A 198 16.05 26.48 35.11
CA PHE A 198 14.71 26.78 35.62
C PHE A 198 14.51 26.40 37.08
N CYS A 199 15.54 25.83 37.71
CA CYS A 199 15.48 25.36 39.10
C CYS A 199 16.04 26.40 40.04
N GLU A 200 15.54 26.42 41.30
CA GLU A 200 16.13 27.25 42.35
C GLU A 200 17.56 26.79 42.66
N PRO A 201 18.49 27.74 42.98
CA PRO A 201 19.91 27.42 43.19
C PRO A 201 20.21 26.35 44.24
N GLY A 202 19.28 26.03 45.13
CA GLY A 202 19.44 25.03 46.19
C GLY A 202 18.97 23.59 45.80
N LEU A 203 18.38 23.41 44.61
CA LEU A 203 17.85 22.11 44.15
C LEU A 203 18.78 21.42 43.13
N VAL A 204 19.83 22.07 42.70
CA VAL A 204 20.79 21.54 41.73
C VAL A 204 22.03 21.03 42.52
N GLN A 205 21.94 19.83 43.07
CA GLN A 205 23.07 19.04 43.58
C GLN A 205 23.32 17.81 42.76
#